data_59e10e76a91f9917043e4220f3eba302
#
_entry.id   59e10e76a91f9917043e4220f3eba302
#
_cell.length_a   1.000
_cell.length_b   1.000
_cell.length_c   1.000
_cell.angle_alpha   90.00
_cell.angle_beta   90.00
_cell.angle_gamma   90.00
#
_symmetry.space_group_name_H-M   'P 1'
#
loop_
_entity.id
_entity.type
_entity.pdbx_description
1 polymer ?
#
loop_
_entity_poly.entity_id
_entity_poly.type
_entity_poly.pdbx_seq_one_letter_code
_entity_poly.pdbx_strand_id
1 'polypeptide(L)'
;VTSVNAEEMMKRNPVNLGQGLQGAAAGVSVIRSSGSPDGGFNIRIRGVATVNGSSDPLYVVDGVQVGTSIDFLNPNDVESIEILKDASATAIYGTRGANGVIMITTKNGSKGKAQVNFSANYSLQFNNNKIDVADADLFAKAVRESCRNGSVMTNLAFGEEYIGKLNSIDWQDEMSRTALQQNYNLSASGGTEATQANLSVGYLNNEGVVIESYFKRLTARANITHKVKDFIHVGLNLNYTHAQHHFSGNMRSYAQAIPTMDYVENGVFYSMPIVLPDGSWGHYKQESDGDINKGADNLVAAAKTRTDQISKWDRLVASAFLQLDIAKGLTFKTIGSYNYFTKGYDGYTPYNPRTFGSKDRKDSYSINQNQNSEIALESFVNYDWSNAHHRVSAMAGFSISDTD
;
A
#
# COMPACT_ATOMS: atom_id res chain seq x y z
N VAL A 1 14.47 -22.67 5.13
CA VAL A 1 13.94 -21.99 3.93
C VAL A 1 12.54 -22.52 3.64
N THR A 2 11.60 -21.65 3.34
CA THR A 2 10.24 -22.02 2.90
C THR A 2 10.02 -21.39 1.53
N SER A 3 9.65 -22.19 0.54
CA SER A 3 9.30 -21.71 -0.79
C SER A 3 7.78 -21.57 -0.92
N VAL A 4 7.35 -20.48 -1.53
CA VAL A 4 5.95 -20.21 -1.89
C VAL A 4 5.84 -20.26 -3.41
N ASN A 5 4.97 -21.13 -3.91
CA ASN A 5 4.73 -21.23 -5.34
C ASN A 5 3.89 -20.04 -5.83
N ALA A 6 4.45 -19.26 -6.75
CA ALA A 6 3.76 -18.12 -7.34
C ALA A 6 2.47 -18.51 -8.08
N GLU A 7 2.41 -19.68 -8.72
CA GLU A 7 1.20 -20.14 -9.41
C GLU A 7 0.04 -20.35 -8.45
N GLU A 8 0.29 -20.95 -7.26
CA GLU A 8 -0.73 -21.09 -6.23
C GLU A 8 -1.16 -19.76 -5.64
N MET A 9 -0.20 -18.86 -5.44
CA MET A 9 -0.47 -17.50 -4.99
C MET A 9 -1.37 -16.77 -5.99
N MET A 10 -1.10 -16.88 -7.29
CA MET A 10 -1.86 -16.22 -8.35
C MET A 10 -3.30 -16.74 -8.53
N LYS A 11 -3.63 -17.95 -8.08
CA LYS A 11 -5.02 -18.45 -8.06
C LYS A 11 -5.96 -17.56 -7.24
N ARG A 12 -5.43 -16.77 -6.31
CA ARG A 12 -6.19 -15.83 -5.48
C ARG A 12 -6.32 -14.44 -6.11
N ASN A 13 -5.72 -14.20 -7.29
CA ASN A 13 -5.66 -12.90 -7.97
C ASN A 13 -5.25 -11.74 -7.03
N PRO A 14 -4.12 -11.84 -6.31
CA PRO A 14 -3.72 -10.81 -5.38
C PRO A 14 -3.35 -9.52 -6.12
N VAL A 15 -3.75 -8.37 -5.57
CA VAL A 15 -3.39 -7.05 -6.13
C VAL A 15 -2.02 -6.59 -5.69
N ASN A 16 -1.51 -7.15 -4.59
CA ASN A 16 -0.14 -6.96 -4.12
C ASN A 16 0.43 -8.27 -3.53
N LEU A 17 1.75 -8.33 -3.40
CA LEU A 17 2.44 -9.54 -2.93
C LEU A 17 2.11 -9.88 -1.47
N GLY A 18 1.85 -8.88 -0.62
CA GLY A 18 1.47 -9.11 0.76
C GLY A 18 0.18 -9.93 0.87
N GLN A 19 -0.82 -9.61 0.06
CA GLN A 19 -2.06 -10.40 -0.03
C GLN A 19 -1.79 -11.84 -0.48
N GLY A 20 -0.90 -12.01 -1.45
CA GLY A 20 -0.52 -13.33 -1.95
C GLY A 20 0.20 -14.19 -0.91
N LEU A 21 1.00 -13.57 -0.05
CA LEU A 21 1.74 -14.24 1.02
C LEU A 21 0.89 -14.61 2.24
N GLN A 22 -0.31 -14.04 2.38
CA GLN A 22 -1.17 -14.30 3.53
C GLN A 22 -1.59 -15.76 3.60
N GLY A 23 -1.18 -16.44 4.68
CA GLY A 23 -1.43 -17.87 4.89
C GLY A 23 -0.63 -18.80 3.97
N ALA A 24 0.32 -18.29 3.15
CA ALA A 24 1.10 -19.10 2.23
C ALA A 24 2.32 -19.78 2.85
N ALA A 25 2.80 -19.32 4.01
CA ALA A 25 4.00 -19.87 4.63
C ALA A 25 3.86 -19.99 6.15
N ALA A 26 4.22 -21.15 6.72
CA ALA A 26 4.22 -21.37 8.16
C ALA A 26 5.25 -20.44 8.85
N GLY A 27 4.89 -19.83 9.99
CA GLY A 27 5.73 -18.92 10.75
C GLY A 27 5.92 -17.53 10.10
N VAL A 28 5.10 -17.19 9.11
CA VAL A 28 4.98 -15.85 8.53
C VAL A 28 3.61 -15.29 8.86
N SER A 29 3.59 -14.19 9.59
CA SER A 29 2.38 -13.42 9.89
C SER A 29 2.24 -12.31 8.89
N VAL A 30 1.10 -12.24 8.21
CA VAL A 30 0.78 -11.20 7.24
C VAL A 30 -0.54 -10.57 7.63
N ILE A 31 -0.47 -9.33 8.06
CA ILE A 31 -1.62 -8.56 8.54
C ILE A 31 -1.79 -7.34 7.65
N ARG A 32 -2.98 -7.16 7.10
CA ARG A 32 -3.32 -5.94 6.37
C ARG A 32 -3.37 -4.76 7.35
N SER A 33 -2.66 -3.69 7.07
CA SER A 33 -2.54 -2.54 7.98
C SER A 33 -3.80 -1.67 8.01
N SER A 34 -4.56 -1.63 6.93
CA SER A 34 -5.81 -0.86 6.83
C SER A 34 -6.74 -1.40 5.74
N GLY A 35 -7.99 -0.93 5.73
CA GLY A 35 -8.95 -1.17 4.64
C GLY A 35 -8.78 -0.25 3.42
N SER A 36 -7.79 0.64 3.44
CA SER A 36 -7.50 1.55 2.33
C SER A 36 -7.14 0.79 1.04
N PRO A 37 -7.49 1.32 -0.15
CA PRO A 37 -7.13 0.70 -1.43
C PRO A 37 -5.63 0.47 -1.64
N ASP A 38 -4.80 1.33 -1.05
CA ASP A 38 -3.33 1.23 -1.02
C ASP A 38 -2.80 0.50 0.21
N GLY A 39 -3.70 -0.04 1.05
CA GLY A 39 -3.37 -0.64 2.35
C GLY A 39 -2.23 -1.65 2.25
N GLY A 40 -1.09 -1.30 2.83
CA GLY A 40 0.09 -2.15 2.92
C GLY A 40 -0.14 -3.35 3.83
N PHE A 41 0.81 -4.26 3.80
CA PHE A 41 0.81 -5.44 4.66
C PHE A 41 2.01 -5.40 5.60
N ASN A 42 1.74 -5.60 6.87
CA ASN A 42 2.78 -5.85 7.86
C ASN A 42 3.13 -7.34 7.80
N ILE A 43 4.33 -7.64 7.31
CA ILE A 43 4.84 -9.00 7.20
C ILE A 43 5.88 -9.22 8.28
N ARG A 44 5.72 -10.27 9.08
CA ARG A 44 6.65 -10.64 10.15
C ARG A 44 7.03 -12.10 10.05
N ILE A 45 8.31 -12.37 10.25
CA ILE A 45 8.87 -13.72 10.27
C ILE A 45 9.22 -14.06 11.72
N ARG A 46 8.64 -15.15 12.26
CA ARG A 46 8.84 -15.62 13.64
C ARG A 46 8.47 -14.63 14.76
N GLY A 47 7.62 -13.64 14.45
CA GLY A 47 7.11 -12.67 15.44
C GLY A 47 7.96 -11.41 15.55
N VAL A 48 7.84 -10.72 16.68
CA VAL A 48 8.54 -9.46 16.99
C VAL A 48 9.82 -9.77 17.73
N ALA A 49 10.96 -9.42 17.15
CA ALA A 49 12.28 -9.65 17.73
C ALA A 49 12.88 -8.44 18.46
N THR A 50 12.21 -7.27 18.38
CA THR A 50 12.72 -6.00 18.94
C THR A 50 11.61 -5.21 19.61
N VAL A 51 11.96 -4.44 20.63
CA VAL A 51 11.03 -3.56 21.36
C VAL A 51 10.92 -2.19 20.68
N ASN A 52 12.04 -1.65 20.17
CA ASN A 52 12.13 -0.27 19.66
C ASN A 52 12.53 -0.19 18.18
N GLY A 53 12.86 -1.31 17.53
CA GLY A 53 13.25 -1.34 16.11
C GLY A 53 12.15 -1.86 15.20
N SER A 54 12.36 -1.76 13.88
CA SER A 54 11.49 -2.41 12.90
C SER A 54 11.61 -3.94 13.01
N SER A 55 10.48 -4.63 12.87
CA SER A 55 10.41 -6.10 12.78
C SER A 55 10.14 -6.56 11.34
N ASP A 56 10.22 -5.64 10.37
CA ASP A 56 9.99 -5.95 8.97
C ASP A 56 11.15 -6.77 8.40
N PRO A 57 10.87 -7.78 7.55
CA PRO A 57 11.91 -8.53 6.88
C PRO A 57 12.62 -7.70 5.80
N LEU A 58 13.83 -8.08 5.46
CA LEU A 58 14.52 -7.57 4.29
C LEU A 58 13.94 -8.23 3.02
N TYR A 59 13.65 -7.44 2.02
CA TYR A 59 13.28 -7.95 0.69
C TYR A 59 14.45 -7.87 -0.27
N VAL A 60 14.65 -8.97 -0.99
CA VAL A 60 15.66 -9.10 -2.04
C VAL A 60 14.96 -9.52 -3.33
N VAL A 61 15.03 -8.69 -4.36
CA VAL A 61 14.39 -8.92 -5.66
C VAL A 61 15.46 -9.12 -6.71
N ASP A 62 15.48 -10.28 -7.35
CA ASP A 62 16.48 -10.67 -8.36
C ASP A 62 17.93 -10.43 -7.90
N GLY A 63 18.19 -10.62 -6.61
CA GLY A 63 19.50 -10.41 -5.98
C GLY A 63 19.73 -8.99 -5.47
N VAL A 64 18.86 -8.02 -5.71
CA VAL A 64 18.98 -6.64 -5.25
C VAL A 64 18.22 -6.45 -3.93
N GLN A 65 18.88 -5.88 -2.92
CA GLN A 65 18.22 -5.50 -1.68
C GLN A 65 17.34 -4.26 -1.90
N VAL A 66 16.02 -4.39 -1.71
CA VAL A 66 15.06 -3.31 -1.97
C VAL A 66 14.44 -2.71 -0.70
N GLY A 67 15.02 -3.01 0.47
CA GLY A 67 14.54 -2.51 1.76
C GLY A 67 13.33 -3.28 2.29
N THR A 68 12.38 -2.58 2.90
CA THR A 68 11.28 -3.16 3.68
C THR A 68 9.92 -3.10 3.00
N SER A 69 9.82 -2.64 1.73
CA SER A 69 8.56 -2.57 0.97
C SER A 69 8.68 -3.23 -0.39
N ILE A 70 7.63 -3.97 -0.77
CA ILE A 70 7.47 -4.67 -2.05
C ILE A 70 6.21 -4.23 -2.82
N ASP A 71 5.56 -3.15 -2.40
CA ASP A 71 4.30 -2.68 -3.00
C ASP A 71 4.46 -2.22 -4.46
N PHE A 72 5.71 -2.00 -4.89
CA PHE A 72 6.06 -1.66 -6.26
C PHE A 72 6.03 -2.84 -7.22
N LEU A 73 6.11 -4.08 -6.72
CA LEU A 73 6.11 -5.27 -7.57
C LEU A 73 4.71 -5.66 -7.99
N ASN A 74 4.57 -6.01 -9.26
CA ASN A 74 3.37 -6.65 -9.77
C ASN A 74 3.42 -8.15 -9.45
N PRO A 75 2.41 -8.72 -8.75
CA PRO A 75 2.38 -10.15 -8.47
C PRO A 75 2.48 -11.05 -9.71
N ASN A 76 1.98 -10.57 -10.86
CA ASN A 76 2.05 -11.31 -12.13
C ASN A 76 3.48 -11.50 -12.66
N ASP A 77 4.42 -10.67 -12.21
CA ASP A 77 5.83 -10.74 -12.63
C ASP A 77 6.66 -11.68 -11.76
N VAL A 78 6.10 -12.22 -10.68
CA VAL A 78 6.81 -13.10 -9.75
C VAL A 78 6.80 -14.54 -10.25
N GLU A 79 7.95 -15.19 -10.18
CA GLU A 79 8.16 -16.61 -10.48
C GLU A 79 8.17 -17.45 -9.20
N SER A 80 8.94 -17.01 -8.18
CA SER A 80 9.02 -17.70 -6.89
C SER A 80 9.31 -16.74 -5.75
N ILE A 81 8.90 -17.14 -4.54
CA ILE A 81 9.23 -16.43 -3.30
C ILE A 81 9.83 -17.43 -2.33
N GLU A 82 11.01 -17.11 -1.84
CA GLU A 82 11.72 -17.91 -0.83
C GLU A 82 11.87 -17.12 0.45
N ILE A 83 11.51 -17.73 1.58
CA ILE A 83 11.55 -17.08 2.89
C ILE A 83 12.65 -17.72 3.71
N LEU A 84 13.69 -16.93 3.98
CA LEU A 84 14.83 -17.30 4.80
C LEU A 84 14.54 -16.90 6.26
N LYS A 85 14.34 -17.89 7.09
CA LYS A 85 13.96 -17.69 8.50
C LYS A 85 15.13 -17.92 9.45
N ASP A 86 16.15 -18.68 9.02
CA ASP A 86 17.21 -19.15 9.88
C ASP A 86 18.45 -18.26 9.76
N ALA A 87 19.11 -17.99 10.87
CA ALA A 87 20.27 -17.10 10.93
C ALA A 87 21.39 -17.51 9.96
N SER A 88 21.62 -18.81 9.76
CA SER A 88 22.60 -19.29 8.79
C SER A 88 22.24 -18.93 7.34
N ALA A 89 20.96 -18.94 6.99
CA ALA A 89 20.49 -18.58 5.66
C ALA A 89 20.47 -17.07 5.42
N THR A 90 20.36 -16.26 6.49
CA THR A 90 20.33 -14.80 6.41
C THR A 90 21.71 -14.15 6.64
N ALA A 91 22.71 -14.92 7.02
CA ALA A 91 24.05 -14.42 7.37
C ALA A 91 24.71 -13.59 6.27
N ILE A 92 24.46 -13.91 5.00
CA ILE A 92 25.00 -13.17 3.84
C ILE A 92 24.46 -11.75 3.73
N TYR A 93 23.32 -11.45 4.39
CA TYR A 93 22.70 -10.12 4.39
C TYR A 93 23.03 -9.29 5.64
N GLY A 94 23.91 -9.82 6.50
CA GLY A 94 24.38 -9.14 7.70
C GLY A 94 23.23 -8.74 8.64
N THR A 95 23.38 -7.60 9.29
CA THR A 95 22.39 -7.07 10.25
C THR A 95 21.04 -6.74 9.61
N ARG A 96 21.00 -6.39 8.31
CA ARG A 96 19.74 -6.14 7.57
C ARG A 96 18.85 -7.39 7.49
N GLY A 97 19.45 -8.60 7.52
CA GLY A 97 18.73 -9.88 7.49
C GLY A 97 18.27 -10.40 8.87
N ALA A 98 18.46 -9.65 9.96
CA ALA A 98 18.17 -10.11 11.32
C ALA A 98 16.70 -10.51 11.55
N ASN A 99 15.76 -9.82 10.90
CA ASN A 99 14.31 -10.10 10.99
C ASN A 99 13.84 -11.15 9.96
N GLY A 100 14.76 -11.82 9.26
CA GLY A 100 14.51 -12.71 8.15
C GLY A 100 14.60 -12.00 6.80
N VAL A 101 14.69 -12.80 5.75
CA VAL A 101 14.81 -12.30 4.37
C VAL A 101 13.75 -12.96 3.49
N ILE A 102 13.10 -12.18 2.67
CA ILE A 102 12.16 -12.64 1.65
C ILE A 102 12.81 -12.40 0.29
N MET A 103 13.24 -13.49 -0.34
CA MET A 103 13.80 -13.48 -1.67
C MET A 103 12.68 -13.64 -2.70
N ILE A 104 12.65 -12.75 -3.67
CA ILE A 104 11.66 -12.74 -4.74
C ILE A 104 12.40 -12.88 -6.06
N THR A 105 12.12 -13.96 -6.76
CA THR A 105 12.60 -14.16 -8.13
C THR A 105 11.48 -13.79 -9.08
N THR A 106 11.79 -12.92 -10.02
CA THR A 106 10.83 -12.51 -11.04
C THR A 106 10.99 -13.35 -12.31
N LYS A 107 9.92 -13.38 -13.11
CA LYS A 107 9.90 -14.17 -14.36
C LYS A 107 11.01 -13.73 -15.31
N ASN A 108 11.79 -14.69 -15.75
CA ASN A 108 12.83 -14.51 -16.76
C ASN A 108 12.31 -14.79 -18.17
N GLY A 109 13.08 -14.40 -19.17
CA GLY A 109 12.86 -14.84 -20.53
C GLY A 109 13.03 -16.35 -20.64
N SER A 110 12.31 -16.98 -21.54
CA SER A 110 12.41 -18.40 -21.82
C SER A 110 12.92 -18.63 -23.25
N LYS A 111 13.65 -19.74 -23.44
CA LYS A 111 14.04 -20.20 -24.80
C LYS A 111 12.80 -20.58 -25.58
N GLY A 112 12.70 -20.13 -26.81
CA GLY A 112 11.63 -20.51 -27.73
C GLY A 112 10.97 -19.31 -28.42
N LYS A 113 9.87 -19.59 -29.11
CA LYS A 113 9.08 -18.56 -29.79
C LYS A 113 8.52 -17.56 -28.75
N ALA A 114 8.44 -16.32 -29.16
CA ALA A 114 7.83 -15.28 -28.34
C ALA A 114 6.38 -15.65 -27.95
N GLN A 115 6.09 -15.62 -26.65
CA GLN A 115 4.77 -15.83 -26.08
C GLN A 115 4.28 -14.51 -25.53
N VAL A 116 3.07 -14.13 -25.92
CA VAL A 116 2.39 -12.93 -25.41
C VAL A 116 1.23 -13.37 -24.56
N ASN A 117 1.19 -12.90 -23.32
CA ASN A 117 0.11 -13.18 -22.38
C ASN A 117 -0.57 -11.88 -22.00
N PHE A 118 -1.90 -11.87 -22.09
CA PHE A 118 -2.73 -10.77 -21.61
C PHE A 118 -3.71 -11.31 -20.58
N SER A 119 -3.84 -10.62 -19.45
CA SER A 119 -4.87 -10.90 -18.46
C SER A 119 -5.58 -9.62 -18.02
N ALA A 120 -6.88 -9.72 -17.82
CA ALA A 120 -7.72 -8.67 -17.31
C ALA A 120 -8.62 -9.23 -16.19
N ASN A 121 -8.56 -8.64 -15.01
CA ASN A 121 -9.35 -9.04 -13.85
C ASN A 121 -10.21 -7.87 -13.38
N TYR A 122 -11.48 -8.14 -13.11
CA TYR A 122 -12.44 -7.21 -12.55
C TYR A 122 -13.01 -7.77 -11.26
N SER A 123 -13.09 -6.93 -10.24
CA SER A 123 -13.68 -7.30 -8.95
C SER A 123 -14.55 -6.18 -8.42
N LEU A 124 -15.70 -6.53 -7.86
CA LEU A 124 -16.55 -5.61 -7.12
C LEU A 124 -16.24 -5.73 -5.62
N GLN A 125 -16.06 -4.60 -4.97
CA GLN A 125 -15.78 -4.50 -3.54
C GLN A 125 -16.91 -3.74 -2.86
N PHE A 126 -17.36 -4.23 -1.74
CA PHE A 126 -18.38 -3.59 -0.92
C PHE A 126 -18.09 -3.82 0.57
N ASN A 127 -18.57 -2.90 1.39
CA ASN A 127 -18.48 -3.04 2.84
C ASN A 127 -19.68 -3.84 3.35
N ASN A 128 -19.43 -5.03 3.89
CA ASN A 128 -20.45 -5.89 4.48
C ASN A 128 -20.40 -5.91 6.02
N ASN A 129 -19.41 -5.25 6.62
CA ASN A 129 -19.25 -5.15 8.06
C ASN A 129 -19.46 -3.72 8.51
N LYS A 130 -20.64 -3.42 9.01
CA LYS A 130 -20.94 -2.16 9.67
C LYS A 130 -20.82 -2.30 11.17
N ILE A 131 -20.46 -1.22 11.82
CA ILE A 131 -20.45 -1.10 13.28
C ILE A 131 -21.82 -0.55 13.67
N ASP A 132 -22.54 -1.25 14.55
CA ASP A 132 -23.79 -0.76 15.09
C ASP A 132 -23.51 0.47 15.96
N VAL A 133 -24.15 1.56 15.63
CA VAL A 133 -23.98 2.86 16.31
C VAL A 133 -25.34 3.41 16.72
N ALA A 134 -25.32 4.31 17.70
CA ALA A 134 -26.54 5.01 18.15
C ALA A 134 -27.07 5.91 17.01
N ASP A 135 -28.40 5.97 16.88
CA ASP A 135 -29.04 7.00 16.09
C ASP A 135 -28.92 8.39 16.74
N ALA A 136 -29.37 9.43 16.06
CA ALA A 136 -29.24 10.81 16.54
C ALA A 136 -29.93 11.03 17.89
N ASP A 137 -31.10 10.47 18.10
CA ASP A 137 -31.85 10.66 19.34
C ASP A 137 -31.24 9.90 20.52
N LEU A 138 -30.79 8.67 20.29
CA LEU A 138 -30.08 7.89 21.31
C LEU A 138 -28.74 8.53 21.66
N PHE A 139 -28.00 9.02 20.67
CA PHE A 139 -26.77 9.79 20.89
C PHE A 139 -27.04 11.04 21.74
N ALA A 140 -28.05 11.85 21.37
CA ALA A 140 -28.40 13.06 22.12
C ALA A 140 -28.80 12.75 23.57
N LYS A 141 -29.57 11.68 23.81
CA LYS A 141 -29.90 11.23 25.16
C LYS A 141 -28.65 10.84 25.94
N ALA A 142 -27.74 10.06 25.34
CA ALA A 142 -26.49 9.65 26.00
C ALA A 142 -25.59 10.83 26.34
N VAL A 143 -25.46 11.81 25.45
CA VAL A 143 -24.69 13.04 25.70
C VAL A 143 -25.29 13.84 26.86
N ARG A 144 -26.60 14.02 26.89
CA ARG A 144 -27.29 14.73 27.99
C ARG A 144 -27.10 14.00 29.32
N GLU A 145 -27.24 12.70 29.37
CA GLU A 145 -27.01 11.91 30.56
C GLU A 145 -25.57 12.05 31.06
N SER A 146 -24.60 11.99 30.15
CA SER A 146 -23.20 12.25 30.45
C SER A 146 -22.98 13.68 31.05
N CYS A 147 -23.63 14.69 30.46
CA CYS A 147 -23.59 16.07 30.95
C CYS A 147 -24.19 16.21 32.37
N ARG A 148 -25.33 15.55 32.62
CA ARG A 148 -25.94 15.53 33.95
C ARG A 148 -25.00 14.91 34.99
N ASN A 149 -24.40 13.77 34.68
CA ASN A 149 -23.49 13.04 35.56
C ASN A 149 -22.18 13.79 35.80
N GLY A 150 -21.67 14.49 34.76
CA GLY A 150 -20.46 15.30 34.84
C GLY A 150 -20.65 16.74 35.29
N SER A 151 -21.89 17.18 35.51
CA SER A 151 -22.27 18.59 35.83
C SER A 151 -21.72 19.63 34.85
N VAL A 152 -21.52 19.23 33.57
CA VAL A 152 -20.97 20.05 32.51
C VAL A 152 -21.85 19.94 31.26
N MET A 153 -22.31 21.07 30.72
CA MET A 153 -23.00 21.12 29.44
C MET A 153 -21.97 21.32 28.31
N THR A 154 -22.15 20.58 27.22
CA THR A 154 -21.36 20.74 26.01
C THR A 154 -22.22 21.24 24.87
N ASN A 155 -21.59 21.79 23.84
CA ASN A 155 -22.27 22.19 22.60
C ASN A 155 -22.83 21.02 21.77
N LEU A 156 -22.59 19.76 22.21
CA LEU A 156 -23.20 18.55 21.62
C LEU A 156 -24.51 18.15 22.34
N ALA A 157 -24.86 18.81 23.45
CA ALA A 157 -26.03 18.46 24.24
C ALA A 157 -27.27 19.20 23.75
N PHE A 158 -27.99 18.60 22.80
CA PHE A 158 -29.31 19.10 22.38
C PHE A 158 -30.28 19.21 23.55
N GLY A 159 -31.16 20.21 23.53
CA GLY A 159 -32.25 20.35 24.47
C GLY A 159 -33.20 19.14 24.43
N GLU A 160 -33.91 18.86 25.57
CA GLU A 160 -34.86 17.74 25.63
C GLU A 160 -35.98 17.87 24.60
N GLU A 161 -36.38 19.11 24.29
CA GLU A 161 -37.41 19.47 23.33
C GLU A 161 -37.09 19.12 21.89
N TYR A 162 -35.81 18.89 21.58
CA TYR A 162 -35.32 18.52 20.24
C TYR A 162 -35.11 17.01 20.07
N ILE A 163 -35.02 16.26 21.18
CA ILE A 163 -34.91 14.79 21.14
C ILE A 163 -36.20 14.20 20.59
N GLY A 164 -36.12 13.36 19.61
CA GLY A 164 -37.25 12.83 18.85
C GLY A 164 -37.55 13.59 17.57
N LYS A 165 -36.78 14.66 17.27
CA LYS A 165 -36.90 15.48 16.06
C LYS A 165 -35.61 15.47 15.21
N LEU A 166 -34.53 14.86 15.73
CA LEU A 166 -33.24 14.86 15.06
C LEU A 166 -33.24 13.94 13.83
N ASN A 167 -32.65 14.40 12.73
CA ASN A 167 -32.42 13.55 11.58
C ASN A 167 -31.18 12.69 11.80
N SER A 168 -31.37 11.38 11.77
CA SER A 168 -30.25 10.45 11.88
C SER A 168 -29.57 10.25 10.53
N ILE A 169 -28.24 10.28 10.53
CA ILE A 169 -27.39 10.00 9.39
C ILE A 169 -26.51 8.81 9.71
N ASP A 170 -26.61 7.73 8.93
CA ASP A 170 -25.62 6.65 8.95
C ASP A 170 -24.44 7.04 8.05
N TRP A 171 -23.41 7.63 8.67
CA TRP A 171 -22.21 8.03 7.94
C TRP A 171 -21.45 6.88 7.31
N GLN A 172 -21.63 5.65 7.79
CA GLN A 172 -21.01 4.48 7.17
C GLN A 172 -21.66 4.17 5.82
N ASP A 173 -22.97 4.40 5.68
CA ASP A 173 -23.68 4.28 4.40
C ASP A 173 -23.34 5.41 3.45
N GLU A 174 -23.46 6.65 3.91
CA GLU A 174 -23.23 7.84 3.10
C GLU A 174 -21.81 7.92 2.56
N MET A 175 -20.83 7.39 3.32
CA MET A 175 -19.41 7.40 2.96
C MET A 175 -18.95 6.12 2.27
N SER A 176 -19.85 5.17 2.00
CA SER A 176 -19.50 3.93 1.30
C SER A 176 -20.13 3.83 -0.08
N ARG A 177 -19.46 3.06 -0.94
CA ARG A 177 -19.94 2.70 -2.28
C ARG A 177 -19.56 1.27 -2.63
N THR A 178 -20.24 0.69 -3.61
CA THR A 178 -19.72 -0.44 -4.35
C THR A 178 -18.58 0.06 -5.24
N ALA A 179 -17.39 -0.48 -5.06
CA ALA A 179 -16.19 -0.04 -5.73
C ALA A 179 -15.70 -1.05 -6.77
N LEU A 180 -15.17 -0.57 -7.88
CA LEU A 180 -14.64 -1.40 -8.96
C LEU A 180 -13.11 -1.48 -8.87
N GLN A 181 -12.60 -2.71 -8.89
CA GLN A 181 -11.18 -2.98 -9.06
C GLN A 181 -10.93 -3.54 -10.45
N GLN A 182 -9.94 -2.99 -11.14
CA GLN A 182 -9.51 -3.38 -12.49
C GLN A 182 -8.02 -3.64 -12.47
N ASN A 183 -7.58 -4.80 -12.98
CA ASN A 183 -6.17 -5.16 -13.06
C ASN A 183 -5.87 -5.75 -14.44
N TYR A 184 -5.03 -5.07 -15.20
CA TYR A 184 -4.63 -5.44 -16.55
C TYR A 184 -3.13 -5.76 -16.58
N ASN A 185 -2.76 -6.85 -17.20
CA ASN A 185 -1.37 -7.26 -17.34
C ASN A 185 -1.12 -7.76 -18.75
N LEU A 186 -0.05 -7.25 -19.36
CA LEU A 186 0.46 -7.68 -20.65
C LEU A 186 1.92 -8.09 -20.47
N SER A 187 2.29 -9.28 -20.90
CA SER A 187 3.67 -9.72 -20.89
C SER A 187 4.05 -10.41 -22.20
N ALA A 188 5.31 -10.25 -22.56
CA ALA A 188 5.92 -10.93 -23.70
C ALA A 188 7.24 -11.56 -23.26
N SER A 189 7.40 -12.85 -23.46
CA SER A 189 8.64 -13.56 -23.14
C SER A 189 9.06 -14.45 -24.30
N GLY A 190 10.37 -14.57 -24.50
CA GLY A 190 10.92 -15.43 -25.56
C GLY A 190 12.42 -15.27 -25.67
N GLY A 191 13.01 -15.99 -26.60
CA GLY A 191 14.45 -15.86 -26.86
C GLY A 191 15.08 -17.07 -27.53
N THR A 192 16.36 -16.94 -27.73
CA THR A 192 17.26 -17.97 -28.25
C THR A 192 18.03 -18.65 -27.12
N GLU A 193 18.97 -19.52 -27.44
CA GLU A 193 19.92 -20.06 -26.46
C GLU A 193 20.85 -19.00 -25.91
N ALA A 194 21.16 -17.99 -26.72
CA ALA A 194 22.08 -16.93 -26.32
C ALA A 194 21.38 -15.75 -25.63
N THR A 195 20.18 -15.38 -26.08
CA THR A 195 19.48 -14.21 -25.53
C THR A 195 18.07 -14.57 -25.15
N GLN A 196 17.66 -14.25 -23.95
CA GLN A 196 16.31 -14.43 -23.44
C GLN A 196 15.82 -13.10 -22.86
N ALA A 197 14.55 -12.80 -23.12
CA ALA A 197 13.93 -11.56 -22.66
C ALA A 197 12.51 -11.81 -22.12
N ASN A 198 12.16 -11.07 -21.08
CA ASN A 198 10.80 -10.95 -20.56
C ASN A 198 10.49 -9.46 -20.41
N LEU A 199 9.39 -9.01 -20.99
CA LEU A 199 8.87 -7.65 -20.88
C LEU A 199 7.46 -7.73 -20.33
N SER A 200 7.10 -6.87 -19.38
CA SER A 200 5.74 -6.79 -18.86
C SER A 200 5.32 -5.37 -18.58
N VAL A 201 4.02 -5.11 -18.71
CA VAL A 201 3.35 -3.88 -18.32
C VAL A 201 2.08 -4.26 -17.58
N GLY A 202 1.89 -3.66 -16.40
CA GLY A 202 0.70 -3.86 -15.56
C GLY A 202 0.05 -2.54 -15.21
N TYR A 203 -1.29 -2.50 -15.21
CA TYR A 203 -2.07 -1.37 -14.73
C TYR A 203 -3.14 -1.84 -13.77
N LEU A 204 -3.10 -1.30 -12.56
CA LEU A 204 -4.08 -1.51 -11.50
C LEU A 204 -4.84 -0.21 -11.26
N ASN A 205 -6.18 -0.26 -11.32
CA ASN A 205 -7.06 0.76 -10.78
C ASN A 205 -7.93 0.11 -9.69
N ASN A 206 -7.66 0.46 -8.45
CA ASN A 206 -8.35 -0.07 -7.27
C ASN A 206 -9.12 1.04 -6.59
N GLU A 207 -10.42 1.14 -6.89
CA GLU A 207 -11.30 2.05 -6.18
C GLU A 207 -11.57 1.55 -4.77
N GLY A 208 -11.65 2.46 -3.81
CA GLY A 208 -11.99 2.15 -2.42
C GLY A 208 -13.49 2.10 -2.18
N VAL A 209 -13.90 1.27 -1.22
CA VAL A 209 -15.29 1.24 -0.73
C VAL A 209 -15.69 2.54 -0.03
N VAL A 210 -14.73 3.31 0.46
CA VAL A 210 -14.96 4.69 0.91
C VAL A 210 -14.98 5.60 -0.33
N ILE A 211 -15.99 6.47 -0.43
CA ILE A 211 -16.12 7.41 -1.56
C ILE A 211 -14.84 8.23 -1.75
N GLU A 212 -14.53 8.61 -2.98
CA GLU A 212 -13.34 9.37 -3.41
C GLU A 212 -11.99 8.70 -3.08
N SER A 213 -11.96 7.53 -2.45
CA SER A 213 -10.72 6.80 -2.20
C SER A 213 -10.35 5.93 -3.40
N TYR A 214 -9.07 5.92 -3.77
CA TYR A 214 -8.55 5.06 -4.83
C TYR A 214 -7.05 4.83 -4.71
N PHE A 215 -6.57 3.78 -5.37
CA PHE A 215 -5.17 3.50 -5.62
C PHE A 215 -4.98 3.08 -7.08
N LYS A 216 -4.08 3.75 -7.79
CA LYS A 216 -3.72 3.43 -9.18
C LYS A 216 -2.23 3.13 -9.23
N ARG A 217 -1.85 2.10 -9.98
CA ARG A 217 -0.45 1.70 -10.14
C ARG A 217 -0.19 1.25 -11.57
N LEU A 218 0.82 1.85 -12.18
CA LEU A 218 1.41 1.44 -13.45
C LEU A 218 2.76 0.78 -13.15
N THR A 219 2.99 -0.40 -13.68
CA THR A 219 4.27 -1.11 -13.59
C THR A 219 4.80 -1.41 -14.98
N ALA A 220 6.10 -1.27 -15.17
CA ALA A 220 6.79 -1.69 -16.39
C ALA A 220 8.07 -2.43 -16.00
N ARG A 221 8.28 -3.60 -16.57
CA ARG A 221 9.43 -4.43 -16.26
C ARG A 221 10.08 -4.97 -17.52
N ALA A 222 11.42 -5.02 -17.50
CA ALA A 222 12.23 -5.66 -18.50
C ALA A 222 13.30 -6.52 -17.83
N ASN A 223 13.39 -7.77 -18.22
CA ASN A 223 14.46 -8.68 -17.86
C ASN A 223 15.09 -9.22 -19.14
N ILE A 224 16.39 -9.07 -19.28
CA ILE A 224 17.15 -9.53 -20.45
C ILE A 224 18.39 -10.23 -19.93
N THR A 225 18.62 -11.45 -20.39
CA THR A 225 19.84 -12.21 -20.16
C THR A 225 20.49 -12.55 -21.48
N HIS A 226 21.83 -12.45 -21.54
CA HIS A 226 22.58 -12.75 -22.73
C HIS A 226 23.85 -13.55 -22.39
N LYS A 227 24.02 -14.67 -23.07
CA LYS A 227 25.21 -15.50 -23.04
C LYS A 227 26.17 -15.01 -24.11
N VAL A 228 27.17 -14.22 -23.72
CA VAL A 228 28.17 -13.65 -24.66
C VAL A 228 29.12 -14.73 -25.16
N LYS A 229 29.53 -15.63 -24.25
CA LYS A 229 30.32 -16.85 -24.49
C LYS A 229 29.87 -17.92 -23.51
N ASP A 230 30.31 -19.15 -23.68
CA ASP A 230 29.94 -20.24 -22.75
C ASP A 230 30.28 -19.98 -21.30
N PHE A 231 31.27 -19.14 -21.04
CA PHE A 231 31.73 -18.78 -19.72
C PHE A 231 31.43 -17.31 -19.32
N ILE A 232 30.74 -16.52 -20.18
CA ILE A 232 30.39 -15.12 -19.92
C ILE A 232 28.88 -14.92 -20.07
N HIS A 233 28.22 -14.59 -18.97
CA HIS A 233 26.79 -14.28 -18.93
C HIS A 233 26.59 -12.85 -18.43
N VAL A 234 25.74 -12.11 -19.08
CA VAL A 234 25.34 -10.75 -18.67
C VAL A 234 23.81 -10.67 -18.58
N GLY A 235 23.32 -9.79 -17.74
CA GLY A 235 21.89 -9.55 -17.67
C GLY A 235 21.58 -8.15 -17.17
N LEU A 236 20.35 -7.73 -17.50
CA LEU A 236 19.76 -6.45 -17.13
C LEU A 236 18.36 -6.70 -16.57
N ASN A 237 18.08 -6.16 -15.39
CA ASN A 237 16.74 -6.10 -14.82
C ASN A 237 16.35 -4.65 -14.62
N LEU A 238 15.18 -4.28 -15.10
CA LEU A 238 14.56 -2.97 -14.89
C LEU A 238 13.15 -3.18 -14.35
N ASN A 239 12.82 -2.50 -13.28
CA ASN A 239 11.46 -2.43 -12.76
C ASN A 239 11.14 -0.98 -12.45
N TYR A 240 10.17 -0.42 -13.15
CA TYR A 240 9.64 0.92 -12.90
C TYR A 240 8.20 0.83 -12.46
N THR A 241 7.87 1.62 -11.44
CA THR A 241 6.51 1.71 -10.92
C THR A 241 6.17 3.15 -10.65
N HIS A 242 5.02 3.58 -11.17
CA HIS A 242 4.35 4.82 -10.83
C HIS A 242 3.05 4.50 -10.11
N ALA A 243 2.82 5.10 -8.95
CA ALA A 243 1.56 4.94 -8.24
C ALA A 243 1.04 6.26 -7.70
N GLN A 244 -0.28 6.34 -7.61
CA GLN A 244 -0.97 7.45 -6.98
C GLN A 244 -2.15 6.95 -6.15
N HIS A 245 -2.39 7.60 -5.02
CA HIS A 245 -3.54 7.30 -4.20
C HIS A 245 -4.16 8.58 -3.62
N HIS A 246 -5.45 8.47 -3.38
CA HIS A 246 -6.22 9.41 -2.59
C HIS A 246 -6.96 8.64 -1.49
N PHE A 247 -6.99 9.20 -0.31
CA PHE A 247 -7.63 8.59 0.84
C PHE A 247 -8.51 9.61 1.56
N SER A 248 -9.81 9.41 1.53
CA SER A 248 -10.79 10.34 2.11
C SER A 248 -11.16 10.04 3.56
N GLY A 249 -10.71 8.92 4.11
CA GLY A 249 -10.94 8.54 5.52
C GLY A 249 -11.20 7.04 5.70
N ASN A 250 -11.58 6.64 6.92
CA ASN A 250 -11.80 5.23 7.25
C ASN A 250 -13.17 5.02 7.91
N MET A 251 -13.74 3.82 7.76
CA MET A 251 -15.09 3.47 8.24
C MET A 251 -15.24 3.59 9.76
N ARG A 252 -14.18 3.35 10.53
CA ARG A 252 -14.22 3.51 11.98
C ARG A 252 -14.45 4.97 12.38
N SER A 253 -13.77 5.91 11.71
CA SER A 253 -13.97 7.34 11.96
C SER A 253 -15.40 7.77 11.64
N TYR A 254 -15.99 7.22 10.59
CA TYR A 254 -17.38 7.51 10.21
C TYR A 254 -18.37 6.91 11.21
N ALA A 255 -18.13 5.70 11.70
CA ALA A 255 -18.93 5.10 12.76
C ALA A 255 -18.87 5.88 14.08
N GLN A 256 -17.79 6.62 14.33
CA GLN A 256 -17.61 7.45 15.52
C GLN A 256 -18.09 8.90 15.34
N ALA A 257 -18.52 9.29 14.15
CA ALA A 257 -19.02 10.62 13.89
C ALA A 257 -20.41 10.85 14.55
N ILE A 258 -20.70 12.10 14.85
CA ILE A 258 -22.00 12.49 15.39
C ILE A 258 -23.06 12.13 14.35
N PRO A 259 -24.10 11.36 14.69
CA PRO A 259 -25.06 10.81 13.72
C PRO A 259 -26.14 11.81 13.27
N THR A 260 -25.86 13.10 13.27
CA THR A 260 -26.75 14.15 12.78
C THR A 260 -25.94 15.38 12.38
N MET A 261 -26.45 16.15 11.43
CA MET A 261 -25.98 17.48 11.06
C MET A 261 -26.90 18.59 11.59
N ASP A 262 -28.02 18.23 12.23
CA ASP A 262 -28.94 19.20 12.81
C ASP A 262 -28.25 20.06 13.88
N TYR A 263 -28.70 21.29 14.04
CA TYR A 263 -28.14 22.20 15.03
C TYR A 263 -29.21 23.15 15.59
N VAL A 264 -28.89 23.75 16.73
CA VAL A 264 -29.71 24.78 17.36
C VAL A 264 -28.88 26.04 17.48
N GLU A 265 -29.37 27.16 16.97
CA GLU A 265 -28.75 28.47 17.05
C GLU A 265 -29.77 29.49 17.58
N ASN A 266 -29.43 30.22 18.62
CA ASN A 266 -30.30 31.21 19.24
C ASN A 266 -31.71 30.66 19.61
N GLY A 267 -31.78 29.39 20.05
CA GLY A 267 -33.03 28.73 20.39
C GLY A 267 -33.86 28.26 19.21
N VAL A 268 -33.38 28.44 17.97
CA VAL A 268 -34.06 27.97 16.76
C VAL A 268 -33.40 26.64 16.30
N PHE A 269 -34.26 25.65 16.06
CA PHE A 269 -33.84 24.34 15.53
C PHE A 269 -33.75 24.39 14.00
N TYR A 270 -32.64 23.93 13.49
CA TYR A 270 -32.37 23.78 12.06
C TYR A 270 -32.14 22.31 11.73
N SER A 271 -33.00 21.77 10.89
CA SER A 271 -32.84 20.46 10.28
C SER A 271 -31.92 20.58 9.08
N MET A 272 -30.83 19.83 9.07
CA MET A 272 -29.77 19.99 8.08
C MET A 272 -29.53 18.70 7.29
N PRO A 273 -29.96 18.64 6.02
CA PRO A 273 -29.66 17.52 5.14
C PRO A 273 -28.20 17.62 4.60
N ILE A 274 -27.67 16.50 4.11
CA ILE A 274 -26.33 16.44 3.48
C ILE A 274 -26.26 17.35 2.25
N VAL A 275 -27.33 17.36 1.44
CA VAL A 275 -27.48 18.22 0.25
C VAL A 275 -28.75 19.02 0.40
N LEU A 276 -28.64 20.33 0.25
CA LEU A 276 -29.78 21.26 0.28
C LEU A 276 -30.61 21.16 -1.01
N PRO A 277 -31.87 21.63 -1.02
CA PRO A 277 -32.72 21.59 -2.21
C PRO A 277 -32.16 22.33 -3.43
N ASP A 278 -31.29 23.30 -3.24
CA ASP A 278 -30.59 24.04 -4.28
C ASP A 278 -29.34 23.34 -4.83
N GLY A 279 -29.05 22.14 -4.33
CA GLY A 279 -27.88 21.34 -4.71
C GLY A 279 -26.59 21.71 -3.99
N SER A 280 -26.59 22.70 -3.11
CA SER A 280 -25.42 23.02 -2.28
C SER A 280 -25.30 22.07 -1.10
N TRP A 281 -24.09 22.04 -0.50
CA TRP A 281 -23.84 21.19 0.67
C TRP A 281 -24.50 21.74 1.92
N GLY A 282 -25.16 20.88 2.67
CA GLY A 282 -25.67 21.22 4.00
C GLY A 282 -24.52 21.59 4.95
N HIS A 283 -24.75 22.60 5.78
CA HIS A 283 -23.77 23.09 6.74
C HIS A 283 -24.47 23.90 7.83
N TYR A 284 -23.87 23.95 9.02
CA TYR A 284 -24.32 24.91 10.03
C TYR A 284 -23.65 26.28 9.84
N LYS A 285 -24.36 27.34 10.23
CA LYS A 285 -23.89 28.69 10.05
C LYS A 285 -23.16 29.14 11.33
N GLN A 286 -21.85 29.19 11.32
CA GLN A 286 -21.07 29.73 12.44
C GLN A 286 -20.76 31.21 12.20
N GLU A 287 -21.70 32.09 12.50
CA GLU A 287 -21.49 33.56 12.39
C GLU A 287 -21.38 34.27 13.75
N SER A 288 -21.68 33.62 14.85
CA SER A 288 -21.67 34.23 16.18
C SER A 288 -20.97 33.35 17.24
N ASP A 289 -20.44 33.99 18.28
CA ASP A 289 -19.89 33.34 19.47
C ASP A 289 -20.98 32.78 20.41
N GLY A 290 -22.22 32.62 19.93
CA GLY A 290 -23.35 32.10 20.69
C GLY A 290 -23.28 30.56 20.84
N ASP A 291 -23.98 30.06 21.87
CA ASP A 291 -24.15 28.65 22.16
C ASP A 291 -24.81 27.93 20.95
N ILE A 292 -24.01 27.26 20.16
CA ILE A 292 -24.47 26.43 19.05
C ILE A 292 -24.40 24.97 19.49
N ASN A 293 -25.56 24.36 19.71
CA ASN A 293 -25.67 22.90 19.78
C ASN A 293 -25.62 22.36 18.37
N LYS A 294 -24.52 21.68 18.02
CA LYS A 294 -24.25 21.25 16.65
C LYS A 294 -24.10 19.76 16.51
N GLY A 295 -24.55 19.26 15.37
CA GLY A 295 -24.25 17.94 14.86
C GLY A 295 -22.84 17.83 14.24
N ALA A 296 -22.67 16.86 13.37
CA ALA A 296 -21.44 16.65 12.63
C ALA A 296 -21.25 17.70 11.53
N ASP A 297 -19.99 17.90 11.16
CA ASP A 297 -19.65 18.49 9.85
C ASP A 297 -20.11 17.56 8.71
N ASN A 298 -20.35 18.12 7.53
CA ASN A 298 -20.75 17.36 6.35
C ASN A 298 -19.57 16.54 5.81
N LEU A 299 -19.50 15.26 6.16
CA LEU A 299 -18.40 14.38 5.81
C LEU A 299 -18.36 14.06 4.30
N VAL A 300 -19.53 13.96 3.65
CA VAL A 300 -19.63 13.74 2.20
C VAL A 300 -19.09 14.95 1.43
N ALA A 301 -19.49 16.14 1.85
CA ALA A 301 -18.96 17.38 1.28
C ALA A 301 -17.45 17.50 1.46
N ALA A 302 -16.95 17.16 2.64
CA ALA A 302 -15.52 17.15 2.93
C ALA A 302 -14.75 16.17 2.02
N ALA A 303 -15.27 14.97 1.80
CA ALA A 303 -14.65 14.00 0.91
C ALA A 303 -14.62 14.48 -0.55
N LYS A 304 -15.75 15.00 -1.04
CA LYS A 304 -15.91 15.43 -2.45
C LYS A 304 -15.19 16.74 -2.77
N THR A 305 -14.88 17.57 -1.79
CA THR A 305 -14.16 18.84 -2.00
C THR A 305 -12.65 18.75 -1.81
N ARG A 306 -12.14 17.61 -1.30
CA ARG A 306 -10.71 17.39 -1.05
C ARG A 306 -10.07 16.40 -2.02
N THR A 307 -10.62 16.25 -3.21
CA THR A 307 -10.14 15.29 -4.22
C THR A 307 -8.73 15.57 -4.74
N ASP A 308 -8.22 16.80 -4.53
CA ASP A 308 -6.89 17.22 -4.96
C ASP A 308 -5.77 16.83 -3.99
N GLN A 309 -6.11 16.15 -2.87
CA GLN A 309 -5.13 15.64 -1.91
C GLN A 309 -4.57 14.30 -2.38
N ILE A 310 -3.63 14.34 -3.30
CA ILE A 310 -3.10 13.14 -3.97
C ILE A 310 -1.67 12.87 -3.51
N SER A 311 -1.43 11.65 -3.05
CA SER A 311 -0.07 11.14 -2.89
C SER A 311 0.37 10.39 -4.14
N LYS A 312 1.57 10.69 -4.62
CA LYS A 312 2.20 10.04 -5.79
C LYS A 312 3.55 9.50 -5.37
N TRP A 313 3.92 8.37 -5.93
CA TRP A 313 5.28 7.87 -5.77
C TRP A 313 5.73 7.14 -7.02
N ASP A 314 7.04 7.25 -7.26
CA ASP A 314 7.74 6.57 -8.32
C ASP A 314 8.86 5.72 -7.73
N ARG A 315 9.07 4.55 -8.29
CA ARG A 315 10.19 3.69 -7.94
C ARG A 315 10.82 3.09 -9.17
N LEU A 316 12.13 3.18 -9.24
CA LEU A 316 12.95 2.51 -10.24
C LEU A 316 13.94 1.59 -9.52
N VAL A 317 13.88 0.31 -9.81
CA VAL A 317 14.89 -0.67 -9.42
C VAL A 317 15.54 -1.20 -10.70
N ALA A 318 16.81 -0.88 -10.87
CA ALA A 318 17.61 -1.30 -12.02
C ALA A 318 18.81 -2.10 -11.53
N SER A 319 19.13 -3.21 -12.20
CA SER A 319 20.37 -3.94 -11.95
C SER A 319 20.95 -4.52 -13.22
N ALA A 320 22.26 -4.56 -13.28
CA ALA A 320 23.00 -5.27 -14.31
C ALA A 320 23.98 -6.23 -13.65
N PHE A 321 24.13 -7.41 -14.20
CA PHE A 321 25.09 -8.38 -13.72
C PHE A 321 26.02 -8.88 -14.80
N LEU A 322 27.25 -9.24 -14.36
CA LEU A 322 28.23 -10.01 -15.10
C LEU A 322 28.52 -11.28 -14.30
N GLN A 323 28.40 -12.43 -14.94
CA GLN A 323 28.83 -13.71 -14.38
C GLN A 323 29.89 -14.35 -15.28
N LEU A 324 30.95 -14.82 -14.64
CA LEU A 324 32.04 -15.55 -15.28
C LEU A 324 32.13 -16.96 -14.68
N ASP A 325 31.99 -17.97 -15.52
CA ASP A 325 32.22 -19.38 -15.17
C ASP A 325 33.71 -19.70 -15.40
N ILE A 326 34.55 -19.44 -14.37
CA ILE A 326 36.02 -19.43 -14.46
C ILE A 326 36.58 -20.84 -14.65
N ALA A 327 36.02 -21.79 -13.92
CA ALA A 327 36.38 -23.20 -13.98
C ALA A 327 35.20 -24.06 -13.52
N LYS A 328 35.32 -25.38 -13.66
CA LYS A 328 34.28 -26.31 -13.19
C LYS A 328 34.00 -26.09 -11.70
N GLY A 329 32.81 -25.65 -11.41
CA GLY A 329 32.34 -25.33 -10.06
C GLY A 329 32.82 -23.99 -9.49
N LEU A 330 33.62 -23.20 -10.21
CA LEU A 330 34.09 -21.88 -9.78
C LEU A 330 33.45 -20.80 -10.63
N THR A 331 32.59 -19.98 -10.00
CA THR A 331 31.91 -18.86 -10.66
C THR A 331 32.21 -17.54 -9.93
N PHE A 332 32.40 -16.49 -10.71
CA PHE A 332 32.43 -15.11 -10.22
C PHE A 332 31.19 -14.39 -10.74
N LYS A 333 30.47 -13.68 -9.87
CA LYS A 333 29.34 -12.85 -10.26
C LYS A 333 29.46 -11.48 -9.62
N THR A 334 29.21 -10.43 -10.40
CA THR A 334 29.09 -9.06 -9.88
C THR A 334 27.76 -8.48 -10.34
N ILE A 335 27.11 -7.72 -9.44
CA ILE A 335 25.82 -7.07 -9.65
C ILE A 335 25.97 -5.61 -9.28
N GLY A 336 25.76 -4.72 -10.23
CA GLY A 336 25.54 -3.30 -9.97
C GLY A 336 24.05 -3.01 -9.93
N SER A 337 23.59 -2.28 -8.92
CA SER A 337 22.17 -1.94 -8.77
C SER A 337 21.96 -0.47 -8.45
N TYR A 338 20.83 0.05 -8.91
CA TYR A 338 20.31 1.37 -8.61
C TYR A 338 18.87 1.27 -8.17
N ASN A 339 18.57 1.75 -6.98
CA ASN A 339 17.23 1.79 -6.41
C ASN A 339 16.88 3.25 -6.11
N TYR A 340 15.93 3.78 -6.86
CA TYR A 340 15.44 5.14 -6.73
C TYR A 340 13.98 5.13 -6.28
N PHE A 341 13.67 5.95 -5.30
CA PHE A 341 12.32 6.13 -4.79
C PHE A 341 12.04 7.61 -4.56
N THR A 342 10.93 8.08 -5.09
CA THR A 342 10.40 9.41 -4.74
C THR A 342 8.95 9.29 -4.33
N LYS A 343 8.56 10.04 -3.31
CA LYS A 343 7.19 10.14 -2.84
C LYS A 343 6.83 11.60 -2.65
N GLY A 344 5.78 12.02 -3.32
CA GLY A 344 5.22 13.35 -3.22
C GLY A 344 3.80 13.32 -2.66
N TYR A 345 3.44 14.34 -1.90
CA TYR A 345 2.09 14.68 -1.54
C TYR A 345 1.80 16.08 -2.03
N ASP A 346 0.71 16.24 -2.74
CA ASP A 346 0.21 17.48 -3.29
C ASP A 346 -1.23 17.64 -2.83
N GLY A 347 -1.49 18.64 -2.00
CA GLY A 347 -2.79 18.79 -1.35
C GLY A 347 -3.26 20.23 -1.26
N TYR A 348 -4.36 20.52 -1.93
CA TYR A 348 -5.13 21.74 -1.74
C TYR A 348 -6.33 21.46 -0.83
N THR A 349 -6.47 22.26 0.19
CA THR A 349 -7.63 22.27 1.07
C THR A 349 -8.33 23.62 0.91
N PRO A 350 -9.45 23.66 0.20
CA PRO A 350 -10.19 24.91 0.04
C PRO A 350 -10.76 25.35 1.38
N TYR A 351 -10.72 26.65 1.60
CA TYR A 351 -11.47 27.25 2.69
C TYR A 351 -12.97 27.12 2.37
N ASN A 352 -13.65 26.37 3.20
CA ASN A 352 -15.11 26.31 3.13
C ASN A 352 -15.69 26.51 4.52
N PRO A 353 -16.06 27.78 4.87
CA PRO A 353 -16.63 28.08 6.18
C PRO A 353 -17.92 27.30 6.42
N ARG A 354 -18.59 26.90 5.36
CA ARG A 354 -19.84 26.16 5.39
C ARG A 354 -19.69 24.68 5.67
N THR A 355 -18.54 24.09 5.35
CA THR A 355 -18.27 22.65 5.58
C THR A 355 -17.54 22.39 6.88
N PHE A 356 -16.74 23.35 7.37
CA PHE A 356 -15.82 23.17 8.50
C PHE A 356 -16.04 24.11 9.68
N GLY A 357 -17.04 24.95 9.64
CA GLY A 357 -17.50 25.75 10.79
C GLY A 357 -16.45 26.63 11.50
N SER A 358 -15.34 26.98 10.86
CA SER A 358 -14.27 27.77 11.49
C SER A 358 -14.06 29.10 10.77
N LYS A 359 -14.15 30.20 11.51
CA LYS A 359 -13.89 31.56 11.01
C LYS A 359 -12.45 31.81 10.59
N ASP A 360 -11.50 31.03 11.11
CA ASP A 360 -10.06 31.31 10.98
C ASP A 360 -9.34 30.40 9.97
N ARG A 361 -10.06 29.54 9.28
CA ARG A 361 -9.45 28.69 8.25
C ARG A 361 -9.31 29.43 6.95
N LYS A 362 -8.11 29.38 6.39
CA LYS A 362 -7.78 29.89 5.04
C LYS A 362 -7.57 28.70 4.12
N ASP A 363 -7.66 28.94 2.82
CA ASP A 363 -7.16 27.99 1.85
C ASP A 363 -5.74 27.58 2.21
N SER A 364 -5.48 26.30 2.17
CA SER A 364 -4.14 25.80 2.43
C SER A 364 -3.69 24.91 1.28
N TYR A 365 -2.45 25.11 0.88
CA TYR A 365 -1.78 24.26 -0.09
C TYR A 365 -0.52 23.69 0.56
N SER A 366 -0.36 22.38 0.49
CA SER A 366 0.81 21.71 1.02
C SER A 366 1.45 20.82 -0.03
N ILE A 367 2.75 20.98 -0.20
CA ILE A 367 3.60 20.09 -1.00
C ILE A 367 4.60 19.46 -0.06
N ASN A 368 4.74 18.15 -0.15
CA ASN A 368 5.81 17.41 0.48
C ASN A 368 6.41 16.47 -0.55
N GLN A 369 7.73 16.45 -0.66
CA GLN A 369 8.45 15.55 -1.55
C GLN A 369 9.64 14.95 -0.82
N ASN A 370 9.68 13.63 -0.79
CA ASN A 370 10.82 12.86 -0.30
C ASN A 370 11.43 12.09 -1.47
N GLN A 371 12.75 12.07 -1.52
CA GLN A 371 13.51 11.32 -2.50
C GLN A 371 14.57 10.52 -1.77
N ASN A 372 14.83 9.32 -2.23
CA ASN A 372 15.89 8.45 -1.72
C ASN A 372 16.48 7.69 -2.90
N SER A 373 17.80 7.59 -2.96
CA SER A 373 18.50 6.78 -3.94
C SER A 373 19.58 5.92 -3.29
N GLU A 374 19.75 4.71 -3.78
CA GLU A 374 20.78 3.78 -3.34
C GLU A 374 21.48 3.18 -4.56
N ILE A 375 22.80 3.32 -4.60
CA ILE A 375 23.66 2.62 -5.56
C ILE A 375 24.40 1.53 -4.80
N ALA A 376 24.40 0.30 -5.33
CA ALA A 376 25.13 -0.79 -4.72
C ALA A 376 25.91 -1.59 -5.76
N LEU A 377 27.06 -2.10 -5.33
CA LEU A 377 27.85 -3.08 -6.07
C LEU A 377 28.10 -4.30 -5.16
N GLU A 378 27.63 -5.44 -5.60
CA GLU A 378 27.83 -6.72 -4.92
C GLU A 378 28.65 -7.65 -5.80
N SER A 379 29.67 -8.27 -5.25
CA SER A 379 30.54 -9.20 -5.97
C SER A 379 30.81 -10.42 -5.12
N PHE A 380 30.71 -11.60 -5.70
CA PHE A 380 30.94 -12.84 -5.01
C PHE A 380 31.56 -13.92 -5.91
N VAL A 381 32.35 -14.76 -5.28
CA VAL A 381 32.92 -15.98 -5.85
C VAL A 381 32.26 -17.16 -5.17
N ASN A 382 31.71 -18.05 -5.98
CA ASN A 382 31.15 -19.32 -5.51
C ASN A 382 32.02 -20.47 -5.99
N TYR A 383 32.27 -21.41 -5.11
CA TYR A 383 32.93 -22.67 -5.42
C TYR A 383 32.07 -23.83 -4.97
N ASP A 384 31.65 -24.65 -5.91
CA ASP A 384 30.87 -25.86 -5.69
C ASP A 384 31.64 -27.06 -6.21
N TRP A 385 32.02 -27.95 -5.28
CA TRP A 385 32.69 -29.19 -5.59
C TRP A 385 31.92 -30.37 -5.01
N SER A 386 31.78 -31.43 -5.80
CA SER A 386 31.14 -32.65 -5.33
C SER A 386 31.82 -33.89 -5.92
N ASN A 387 31.90 -34.94 -5.12
CA ASN A 387 32.25 -36.29 -5.55
C ASN A 387 31.18 -37.29 -5.07
N ALA A 388 31.44 -38.60 -5.19
CA ALA A 388 30.49 -39.64 -4.80
C ALA A 388 30.10 -39.61 -3.31
N HIS A 389 30.94 -39.02 -2.42
CA HIS A 389 30.76 -39.06 -0.97
C HIS A 389 30.72 -37.71 -0.29
N HIS A 390 31.18 -36.65 -0.96
CA HIS A 390 31.28 -35.30 -0.37
C HIS A 390 30.79 -34.23 -1.31
N ARG A 391 30.14 -33.23 -0.74
CA ARG A 391 29.80 -31.98 -1.40
C ARG A 391 30.35 -30.82 -0.53
N VAL A 392 31.10 -29.93 -1.17
CA VAL A 392 31.64 -28.73 -0.55
C VAL A 392 31.15 -27.54 -1.36
N SER A 393 30.48 -26.61 -0.69
CA SER A 393 30.08 -25.32 -1.26
C SER A 393 30.68 -24.21 -0.41
N ALA A 394 31.39 -23.28 -1.03
CA ALA A 394 32.00 -22.14 -0.37
C ALA A 394 31.66 -20.88 -1.16
N MET A 395 31.40 -19.80 -0.43
CA MET A 395 31.14 -18.48 -1.02
C MET A 395 31.95 -17.43 -0.27
N ALA A 396 32.57 -16.53 -1.02
CA ALA A 396 33.15 -15.30 -0.50
C ALA A 396 32.61 -14.12 -1.30
N GLY A 397 32.21 -13.06 -0.63
CA GLY A 397 31.62 -11.90 -1.28
C GLY A 397 31.99 -10.60 -0.58
N PHE A 398 31.75 -9.54 -1.29
CA PHE A 398 31.94 -8.17 -0.84
C PHE A 398 30.80 -7.32 -1.42
N SER A 399 30.30 -6.41 -0.62
CA SER A 399 29.29 -5.43 -1.06
C SER A 399 29.67 -4.02 -0.59
N ILE A 400 29.36 -3.05 -1.42
CA ILE A 400 29.44 -1.64 -1.08
C ILE A 400 28.15 -0.98 -1.54
N SER A 401 27.59 -0.10 -0.73
CA SER A 401 26.42 0.71 -1.09
C SER A 401 26.57 2.13 -0.59
N ASP A 402 25.99 3.05 -1.34
CA ASP A 402 25.88 4.46 -1.00
C ASP A 402 24.41 4.87 -1.11
N THR A 403 23.95 5.67 -0.15
CA THR A 403 22.52 6.04 -0.02
C THR A 403 22.41 7.53 0.25
N ASP A 404 21.63 8.22 -0.60
CA ASP A 404 21.26 9.63 -0.48
C ASP A 404 19.80 9.79 -0.05
#